data_77a36f3e49c8b94921691d27d0a9cbf3
#
_entry.id   77a36f3e49c8b94921691d27d0a9cbf3
#
_cell.length_a   1.000
_cell.length_b   1.000
_cell.length_c   1.000
_cell.angle_alpha   90.00
_cell.angle_beta   90.00
_cell.angle_gamma   90.00
#
_symmetry.space_group_name_H-M   'P 1'
#
loop_
_entity.id
_entity.type
_entity.pdbx_description
1 polymer ?
#
loop_
_entity_poly.entity_id
_entity_poly.type
_entity_poly.pdbx_seq_one_letter_code
_entity_poly.pdbx_strand_id
1 'polypeptide(L)'
;MIGENTCLGAGVRVHLLRWGRHQIETIRTTKNRWKSERKFRKDLRKVSPDILVDLRFSNFLEDGVFPDSEDIENTEWIAKTCAKEDIYMLYVSNPMVFSGKKNKPYQESDSPDTVKKSGLFFLSNEDKIREICEKHIILRLGPIFAAYGSNVLTDLLGDLEEQKEVNRPNQKIECPLHASDGARVISGIIDQISASANQVGIYHYCGSEAVSGYDFSEAVLSSLFKFKFNKSGITLRPAEDNEALNFSLDCGKIHNSFGIRQMPWKQSLSESVKNYYSER
;
A
#
# COMPACT_ATOMS: atom_id res chain seq x y z
N MET A 1 11.82 -0.29 10.58
CA MET A 1 10.99 -0.41 9.37
C MET A 1 11.41 -1.64 8.58
N ILE A 2 10.46 -2.40 8.05
CA ILE A 2 10.67 -3.53 7.13
C ILE A 2 10.02 -3.16 5.79
N GLY A 3 10.63 -3.54 4.65
CA GLY A 3 10.11 -3.19 3.31
C GLY A 3 10.48 -1.78 2.84
N GLU A 4 11.64 -1.27 3.24
CA GLU A 4 12.12 0.07 2.81
C GLU A 4 12.36 0.21 1.31
N ASN A 5 12.57 -0.90 0.61
CA ASN A 5 12.84 -0.90 -0.85
C ASN A 5 11.55 -0.74 -1.68
N THR A 6 10.38 -0.76 -1.06
CA THR A 6 9.14 -0.44 -1.76
C THR A 6 9.05 1.06 -2.03
N CYS A 7 8.29 1.48 -3.04
CA CYS A 7 8.10 2.92 -3.31
C CYS A 7 7.48 3.65 -2.09
N LEU A 8 6.57 2.98 -1.38
CA LEU A 8 6.00 3.50 -0.13
C LEU A 8 7.05 3.60 0.97
N GLY A 9 7.89 2.57 1.15
CA GLY A 9 8.95 2.54 2.16
C GLY A 9 9.98 3.65 1.99
N ALA A 10 10.41 3.88 0.76
CA ALA A 10 11.30 5.00 0.43
C ALA A 10 10.65 6.35 0.77
N GLY A 11 9.37 6.52 0.42
CA GLY A 11 8.59 7.72 0.76
C GLY A 11 8.48 7.93 2.28
N VAL A 12 8.15 6.89 3.05
CA VAL A 12 8.07 6.94 4.53
C VAL A 12 9.41 7.39 5.13
N ARG A 13 10.50 6.81 4.65
CA ARG A 13 11.85 7.22 5.10
C ARG A 13 12.11 8.70 4.86
N VAL A 14 11.80 9.21 3.67
CA VAL A 14 11.98 10.64 3.33
C VAL A 14 11.14 11.52 4.23
N HIS A 15 9.86 11.18 4.44
CA HIS A 15 8.95 11.97 5.28
C HIS A 15 9.40 12.01 6.74
N LEU A 16 9.78 10.88 7.33
CA LEU A 16 10.21 10.81 8.72
C LEU A 16 11.55 11.53 8.96
N LEU A 17 12.49 11.45 8.00
CA LEU A 17 13.77 12.15 8.09
C LEU A 17 13.66 13.66 7.95
N ARG A 18 12.66 14.14 7.20
CA ARG A 18 12.49 15.56 6.88
C ARG A 18 12.47 16.49 8.11
N TRP A 19 11.88 16.01 9.20
CA TRP A 19 11.70 16.80 10.41
C TRP A 19 12.65 16.40 11.55
N GLY A 20 13.44 15.36 11.36
CA GLY A 20 14.42 14.89 12.36
C GLY A 20 13.81 14.46 13.71
N ARG A 21 12.50 14.14 13.75
CA ARG A 21 11.79 13.77 14.99
C ARG A 21 11.96 12.31 15.37
N HIS A 22 12.31 11.48 14.39
CA HIS A 22 12.40 10.04 14.55
C HIS A 22 13.78 9.52 14.13
N GLN A 23 14.31 8.58 14.88
CA GLN A 23 15.43 7.75 14.43
C GLN A 23 14.85 6.58 13.65
N ILE A 24 15.32 6.37 12.42
CA ILE A 24 14.82 5.33 11.54
C ILE A 24 15.85 4.24 11.39
N GLU A 25 15.48 3.06 11.84
CA GLU A 25 16.27 1.85 11.66
C GLU A 25 15.55 0.91 10.66
N THR A 26 16.32 0.26 9.81
CA THR A 26 15.79 -0.68 8.84
C THR A 26 16.27 -2.08 9.14
N ILE A 27 15.33 -3.00 9.24
CA ILE A 27 15.65 -4.41 9.39
C ILE A 27 15.56 -5.04 7.99
N ARG A 28 16.73 -5.39 7.44
CA ARG A 28 16.86 -6.03 6.13
C ARG A 28 17.09 -7.51 6.28
N THR A 29 16.45 -8.29 5.43
CA THR A 29 16.71 -9.72 5.28
C THR A 29 16.67 -10.12 3.82
N THR A 30 17.18 -11.31 3.51
CA THR A 30 17.03 -11.89 2.17
C THR A 30 15.53 -12.16 1.93
N LYS A 31 14.97 -11.58 0.87
CA LYS A 31 13.56 -11.71 0.50
C LYS A 31 12.56 -11.24 1.59
N ASN A 32 12.98 -10.37 2.51
CA ASN A 32 12.17 -9.90 3.66
C ASN A 32 11.64 -11.03 4.57
N ARG A 33 12.34 -12.17 4.65
CA ARG A 33 11.98 -13.33 5.45
C ARG A 33 13.06 -13.67 6.46
N TRP A 34 12.66 -14.19 7.61
CA TRP A 34 13.55 -14.71 8.66
C TRP A 34 13.49 -16.23 8.70
N LYS A 35 14.62 -16.86 9.02
CA LYS A 35 14.70 -18.32 9.15
C LYS A 35 14.03 -18.86 10.42
N SER A 36 13.73 -18.01 11.39
CA SER A 36 13.06 -18.37 12.65
C SER A 36 12.63 -17.14 13.44
N GLU A 37 11.60 -17.28 14.28
CA GLU A 37 11.16 -16.27 15.24
C GLU A 37 12.31 -15.78 16.14
N ARG A 38 13.15 -16.73 16.63
CA ARG A 38 14.32 -16.38 17.47
C ARG A 38 15.28 -15.43 16.76
N LYS A 39 15.51 -15.63 15.47
CA LYS A 39 16.39 -14.77 14.66
C LYS A 39 15.78 -13.38 14.50
N PHE A 40 14.51 -13.30 14.15
CA PHE A 40 13.78 -12.03 14.04
C PHE A 40 13.83 -11.25 15.36
N ARG A 41 13.44 -11.89 16.48
CA ARG A 41 13.45 -11.28 17.79
C ARG A 41 14.84 -10.77 18.20
N LYS A 42 15.92 -11.52 17.89
CA LYS A 42 17.29 -11.09 18.15
C LYS A 42 17.64 -9.82 17.34
N ASP A 43 17.22 -9.75 16.10
CA ASP A 43 17.50 -8.59 15.24
C ASP A 43 16.68 -7.37 15.68
N LEU A 44 15.40 -7.56 16.03
CA LEU A 44 14.55 -6.47 16.53
C LEU A 44 15.02 -5.89 17.86
N ARG A 45 15.45 -6.74 18.81
CA ARG A 45 15.99 -6.30 20.10
C ARG A 45 17.27 -5.47 20.00
N LYS A 46 18.07 -5.64 18.95
CA LYS A 46 19.26 -4.79 18.73
C LYS A 46 18.89 -3.36 18.39
N VAL A 47 17.76 -3.19 17.72
CA VAL A 47 17.22 -1.90 17.31
C VAL A 47 16.38 -1.29 18.41
N SER A 48 15.65 -2.13 19.18
CA SER A 48 14.75 -1.72 20.27
C SER A 48 13.80 -0.56 19.88
N PRO A 49 13.01 -0.70 18.82
CA PRO A 49 12.17 0.39 18.34
C PRO A 49 10.91 0.54 19.20
N ASP A 50 10.37 1.77 19.28
CA ASP A 50 9.04 2.01 19.86
C ASP A 50 7.91 1.59 18.92
N ILE A 51 8.14 1.74 17.60
CA ILE A 51 7.17 1.43 16.56
C ILE A 51 7.84 0.60 15.45
N LEU A 52 7.26 -0.52 15.10
CA LEU A 52 7.63 -1.32 13.93
C LEU A 52 6.66 -1.06 12.79
N VAL A 53 7.17 -0.64 11.64
CA VAL A 53 6.37 -0.44 10.42
C VAL A 53 6.70 -1.56 9.43
N ASP A 54 5.69 -2.35 9.06
CA ASP A 54 5.80 -3.44 8.10
C ASP A 54 5.15 -3.08 6.76
N LEU A 55 5.98 -2.86 5.76
CA LEU A 55 5.62 -2.47 4.39
C LEU A 55 5.95 -3.57 3.37
N ARG A 56 6.23 -4.80 3.79
CA ARG A 56 6.71 -5.87 2.91
C ARG A 56 5.84 -6.10 1.69
N PHE A 57 4.52 -5.95 1.85
CA PHE A 57 3.52 -6.26 0.82
C PHE A 57 2.84 -5.00 0.24
N SER A 58 3.39 -3.81 0.49
CA SER A 58 2.83 -2.55 0.00
C SER A 58 2.90 -2.38 -1.53
N ASN A 59 3.77 -3.12 -2.21
CA ASN A 59 3.90 -3.16 -3.67
C ASN A 59 3.24 -4.41 -4.28
N PHE A 60 2.35 -5.06 -3.54
CA PHE A 60 1.69 -6.26 -4.05
C PHE A 60 0.84 -5.93 -5.29
N LEU A 61 1.08 -6.67 -6.38
CA LEU A 61 0.30 -6.66 -7.62
C LEU A 61 -0.28 -8.06 -7.82
N GLU A 62 -1.52 -8.16 -8.32
CA GLU A 62 -2.20 -9.45 -8.49
C GLU A 62 -1.45 -10.40 -9.44
N ASP A 63 -0.74 -9.86 -10.42
CA ASP A 63 0.01 -10.63 -11.42
C ASP A 63 1.47 -10.86 -11.05
N GLY A 64 1.90 -10.43 -9.86
CA GLY A 64 3.27 -10.55 -9.38
C GLY A 64 3.58 -11.89 -8.70
N VAL A 65 4.80 -11.99 -8.13
CA VAL A 65 5.19 -13.13 -7.29
C VAL A 65 4.30 -13.16 -6.06
N PHE A 66 3.53 -14.24 -5.93
CA PHE A 66 2.55 -14.38 -4.86
C PHE A 66 3.23 -14.72 -3.53
N PRO A 67 2.92 -14.01 -2.43
CA PRO A 67 3.35 -14.40 -1.09
C PRO A 67 2.77 -15.76 -0.71
N ASP A 68 3.47 -16.50 0.13
CA ASP A 68 3.10 -17.85 0.56
C ASP A 68 2.89 -17.98 2.06
N SER A 69 2.69 -19.22 2.54
CA SER A 69 2.47 -19.50 3.96
C SER A 69 3.65 -19.12 4.85
N GLU A 70 4.88 -19.11 4.33
CA GLU A 70 6.07 -18.68 5.07
C GLU A 70 6.01 -17.17 5.37
N ASP A 71 5.43 -16.38 4.47
CA ASP A 71 5.23 -14.94 4.71
C ASP A 71 4.21 -14.67 5.83
N ILE A 72 3.15 -15.49 5.90
CA ILE A 72 2.16 -15.42 6.99
C ILE A 72 2.81 -15.81 8.32
N GLU A 73 3.61 -16.87 8.34
CA GLU A 73 4.36 -17.29 9.52
C GLU A 73 5.34 -16.19 9.99
N ASN A 74 6.02 -15.54 9.07
CA ASN A 74 6.89 -14.42 9.38
C ASN A 74 6.10 -13.24 9.98
N THR A 75 4.89 -12.94 9.50
CA THR A 75 4.02 -11.92 10.09
C THR A 75 3.60 -12.30 11.51
N GLU A 76 3.30 -13.58 11.76
CA GLU A 76 3.01 -14.09 13.10
C GLU A 76 4.20 -13.90 14.05
N TRP A 77 5.44 -14.17 13.62
CA TRP A 77 6.64 -13.95 14.43
C TRP A 77 6.86 -12.46 14.73
N ILE A 78 6.57 -11.59 13.76
CA ILE A 78 6.63 -10.13 13.94
C ILE A 78 5.63 -9.71 15.02
N ALA A 79 4.36 -10.11 14.90
CA ALA A 79 3.31 -9.79 15.86
C ALA A 79 3.62 -10.29 17.27
N LYS A 80 4.07 -11.56 17.41
CA LYS A 80 4.50 -12.15 18.68
C LYS A 80 5.64 -11.37 19.33
N THR A 81 6.60 -10.93 18.53
CA THR A 81 7.73 -10.18 19.04
C THR A 81 7.32 -8.78 19.47
N CYS A 82 6.51 -8.07 18.68
CA CYS A 82 5.98 -6.77 19.02
C CYS A 82 5.17 -6.82 20.31
N ALA A 83 4.25 -7.78 20.45
CA ALA A 83 3.47 -7.97 21.67
C ALA A 83 4.36 -8.21 22.90
N LYS A 84 5.40 -9.04 22.77
CA LYS A 84 6.30 -9.38 23.87
C LYS A 84 7.20 -8.23 24.30
N GLU A 85 7.65 -7.41 23.37
CA GLU A 85 8.59 -6.30 23.62
C GLU A 85 7.86 -4.95 23.79
N ASP A 86 6.51 -4.98 23.86
CA ASP A 86 5.63 -3.79 24.01
C ASP A 86 5.77 -2.75 22.89
N ILE A 87 6.06 -3.22 21.67
CA ILE A 87 6.28 -2.41 20.46
C ILE A 87 4.96 -2.20 19.72
N TYR A 88 4.69 -0.97 19.30
CA TYR A 88 3.57 -0.69 18.39
C TYR A 88 3.83 -1.29 17.00
N MET A 89 2.87 -2.03 16.45
CA MET A 89 2.98 -2.61 15.10
C MET A 89 2.06 -1.88 14.13
N LEU A 90 2.62 -1.22 13.12
CA LEU A 90 1.89 -0.70 11.97
C LEU A 90 2.11 -1.63 10.78
N TYR A 91 1.04 -2.22 10.29
CA TYR A 91 1.04 -3.13 9.13
C TYR A 91 0.25 -2.53 7.97
N VAL A 92 0.83 -2.50 6.77
CA VAL A 92 0.13 -2.09 5.56
C VAL A 92 -0.54 -3.29 4.91
N SER A 93 -1.86 -3.22 4.83
CA SER A 93 -2.74 -4.21 4.22
C SER A 93 -3.39 -3.68 2.92
N ASN A 94 -4.31 -4.44 2.35
CA ASN A 94 -4.89 -4.18 1.04
C ASN A 94 -6.42 -4.33 1.06
N PRO A 95 -7.20 -3.53 0.26
CA PRO A 95 -8.65 -3.68 0.13
C PRO A 95 -9.11 -5.03 -0.43
N MET A 96 -8.21 -5.84 -1.00
CA MET A 96 -8.52 -7.16 -1.53
C MET A 96 -9.04 -8.16 -0.48
N VAL A 97 -8.98 -7.84 0.82
CA VAL A 97 -9.68 -8.59 1.87
C VAL A 97 -11.19 -8.59 1.66
N PHE A 98 -11.72 -7.70 0.83
CA PHE A 98 -13.11 -7.66 0.42
C PHE A 98 -13.31 -8.30 -0.96
N SER A 99 -14.54 -8.74 -1.24
CA SER A 99 -14.90 -9.33 -2.53
C SER A 99 -15.03 -8.29 -3.67
N GLY A 100 -15.21 -7.02 -3.35
CA GLY A 100 -15.50 -5.96 -4.30
C GLY A 100 -16.97 -5.85 -4.72
N LYS A 101 -17.88 -6.66 -4.17
CA LYS A 101 -19.30 -6.72 -4.60
C LYS A 101 -20.21 -5.63 -4.01
N LYS A 102 -19.70 -4.79 -3.14
CA LYS A 102 -20.44 -3.71 -2.51
C LYS A 102 -20.47 -2.47 -3.40
N ASN A 103 -21.65 -1.89 -3.62
CA ASN A 103 -21.84 -0.68 -4.44
C ASN A 103 -21.45 0.64 -3.74
N LYS A 104 -20.94 0.57 -2.52
CA LYS A 104 -20.51 1.71 -1.70
C LYS A 104 -19.09 1.46 -1.20
N PRO A 105 -18.34 2.52 -0.82
CA PRO A 105 -17.04 2.35 -0.21
C PRO A 105 -17.11 1.44 1.02
N TYR A 106 -16.11 0.56 1.17
CA TYR A 106 -15.99 -0.33 2.31
C TYR A 106 -15.57 0.44 3.56
N GLN A 107 -16.24 0.16 4.67
CA GLN A 107 -15.92 0.67 6.00
C GLN A 107 -15.08 -0.36 6.78
N GLU A 108 -14.36 0.07 7.80
CA GLU A 108 -13.57 -0.82 8.66
C GLU A 108 -14.44 -1.81 9.45
N SER A 109 -15.73 -1.50 9.63
CA SER A 109 -16.73 -2.37 10.25
C SER A 109 -17.29 -3.44 9.32
N ASP A 110 -17.06 -3.34 8.00
CA ASP A 110 -17.50 -4.36 7.06
C ASP A 110 -16.69 -5.64 7.25
N SER A 111 -17.38 -6.78 7.25
CA SER A 111 -16.72 -8.09 7.35
C SER A 111 -15.97 -8.40 6.04
N PRO A 112 -14.69 -8.80 6.10
CA PRO A 112 -13.99 -9.33 4.94
C PRO A 112 -14.72 -10.55 4.38
N ASP A 113 -14.88 -10.58 3.04
CA ASP A 113 -15.67 -11.60 2.34
C ASP A 113 -14.96 -12.11 1.06
N THR A 114 -13.66 -11.91 0.98
CA THR A 114 -12.86 -12.34 -0.17
C THR A 114 -12.78 -13.86 -0.27
N VAL A 115 -12.73 -14.36 -1.53
CA VAL A 115 -12.42 -15.77 -1.84
C VAL A 115 -11.14 -15.89 -2.69
N LYS A 116 -10.54 -14.75 -3.06
CA LYS A 116 -9.31 -14.71 -3.85
C LYS A 116 -8.10 -14.99 -2.96
N LYS A 117 -7.11 -15.73 -3.47
CA LYS A 117 -5.87 -16.04 -2.74
C LYS A 117 -5.16 -14.80 -2.20
N SER A 118 -5.11 -13.72 -2.99
CA SER A 118 -4.53 -12.45 -2.58
C SER A 118 -5.22 -11.85 -1.36
N GLY A 119 -6.54 -11.81 -1.39
CA GLY A 119 -7.32 -11.30 -0.26
C GLY A 119 -7.19 -12.19 0.98
N LEU A 120 -7.26 -13.52 0.82
CA LEU A 120 -7.09 -14.48 1.92
C LEU A 120 -5.69 -14.37 2.56
N PHE A 121 -4.66 -14.09 1.77
CA PHE A 121 -3.31 -13.83 2.30
C PHE A 121 -3.31 -12.60 3.23
N PHE A 122 -3.83 -11.45 2.77
CA PHE A 122 -3.89 -10.25 3.60
C PHE A 122 -4.76 -10.46 4.83
N LEU A 123 -5.92 -11.10 4.68
CA LEU A 123 -6.82 -11.41 5.78
C LEU A 123 -6.16 -12.28 6.84
N SER A 124 -5.43 -13.33 6.43
CA SER A 124 -4.69 -14.19 7.36
C SER A 124 -3.64 -13.42 8.15
N ASN A 125 -2.93 -12.48 7.51
CA ASN A 125 -1.98 -11.62 8.21
C ASN A 125 -2.68 -10.67 9.21
N GLU A 126 -3.79 -10.05 8.79
CA GLU A 126 -4.59 -9.16 9.66
C GLU A 126 -5.10 -9.92 10.91
N ASP A 127 -5.63 -11.12 10.73
CA ASP A 127 -6.14 -11.95 11.83
C ASP A 127 -5.03 -12.31 12.81
N LYS A 128 -3.85 -12.75 12.32
CA LYS A 128 -2.70 -13.03 13.18
C LYS A 128 -2.26 -11.80 13.99
N ILE A 129 -2.22 -10.62 13.37
CA ILE A 129 -1.83 -9.38 14.07
C ILE A 129 -2.86 -9.04 15.14
N ARG A 130 -4.14 -9.08 14.82
CA ARG A 130 -5.24 -8.75 15.75
C ARG A 130 -5.33 -9.70 16.94
N GLU A 131 -5.09 -10.99 16.71
CA GLU A 131 -5.12 -12.01 17.75
C GLU A 131 -3.94 -11.89 18.74
N ILE A 132 -2.77 -11.41 18.27
CA ILE A 132 -1.51 -11.52 19.01
C ILE A 132 -1.03 -10.19 19.57
N CYS A 133 -1.17 -9.10 18.82
CA CYS A 133 -0.57 -7.81 19.14
C CYS A 133 -1.65 -6.77 19.46
N GLU A 134 -1.86 -6.43 20.72
CA GLU A 134 -2.86 -5.43 21.13
C GLU A 134 -2.54 -4.03 20.58
N LYS A 135 -1.26 -3.64 20.61
CA LYS A 135 -0.78 -2.35 20.10
C LYS A 135 -0.54 -2.44 18.59
N HIS A 136 -1.62 -2.47 17.79
CA HIS A 136 -1.49 -2.54 16.34
C HIS A 136 -2.32 -1.49 15.61
N ILE A 137 -1.81 -1.08 14.46
CA ILE A 137 -2.57 -0.41 13.39
C ILE A 137 -2.42 -1.24 12.13
N ILE A 138 -3.54 -1.69 11.59
CA ILE A 138 -3.65 -2.29 10.27
C ILE A 138 -4.18 -1.22 9.33
N LEU A 139 -3.34 -0.75 8.41
CA LEU A 139 -3.70 0.30 7.47
C LEU A 139 -3.94 -0.32 6.09
N ARG A 140 -5.23 -0.47 5.71
CA ARG A 140 -5.61 -0.89 4.36
C ARG A 140 -5.47 0.30 3.43
N LEU A 141 -4.58 0.18 2.46
CA LEU A 141 -4.29 1.23 1.49
C LEU A 141 -4.86 0.88 0.11
N GLY A 142 -5.42 1.87 -0.59
CA GLY A 142 -5.73 1.75 -2.00
C GLY A 142 -4.47 1.50 -2.86
N PRO A 143 -4.63 1.20 -4.16
CA PRO A 143 -3.51 0.94 -5.06
C PRO A 143 -2.50 2.07 -5.07
N ILE A 144 -1.23 1.74 -4.85
CA ILE A 144 -0.15 2.73 -4.75
C ILE A 144 0.49 2.93 -6.12
N PHE A 145 0.77 4.18 -6.47
CA PHE A 145 1.56 4.53 -7.65
C PHE A 145 2.71 5.48 -7.32
N ALA A 146 3.79 5.36 -8.09
CA ALA A 146 4.98 6.19 -8.02
C ALA A 146 5.74 6.15 -9.34
N ALA A 147 6.70 7.06 -9.54
CA ALA A 147 7.55 7.07 -10.73
C ALA A 147 8.55 5.90 -10.79
N TYR A 148 8.78 5.18 -9.69
CA TYR A 148 9.80 4.14 -9.57
C TYR A 148 9.28 2.92 -8.78
N GLY A 149 10.01 1.81 -8.92
CA GLY A 149 9.63 0.52 -8.34
C GLY A 149 8.46 -0.11 -9.10
N SER A 150 8.10 -1.35 -8.78
CA SER A 150 6.93 -2.03 -9.35
C SER A 150 5.66 -1.49 -8.69
N ASN A 151 4.74 -0.95 -9.49
CA ASN A 151 3.44 -0.40 -9.07
C ASN A 151 2.53 -0.18 -10.29
N VAL A 152 1.26 0.15 -10.05
CA VAL A 152 0.25 0.28 -11.12
C VAL A 152 0.58 1.30 -12.22
N LEU A 153 1.38 2.33 -11.93
CA LEU A 153 1.83 3.31 -12.92
C LEU A 153 2.99 2.76 -13.75
N THR A 154 4.02 2.22 -13.12
CA THR A 154 5.22 1.73 -13.83
C THR A 154 4.92 0.51 -14.69
N ASP A 155 3.99 -0.36 -14.25
CA ASP A 155 3.52 -1.50 -15.05
C ASP A 155 2.73 -1.02 -16.27
N LEU A 156 1.83 -0.06 -16.08
CA LEU A 156 1.11 0.55 -17.21
C LEU A 156 2.06 1.21 -18.21
N LEU A 157 3.04 1.99 -17.72
CA LEU A 157 4.00 2.67 -18.59
C LEU A 157 4.89 1.66 -19.34
N GLY A 158 5.28 0.55 -18.69
CA GLY A 158 5.96 -0.55 -19.32
C GLY A 158 5.14 -1.19 -20.45
N ASP A 159 3.87 -1.52 -20.18
CA ASP A 159 2.97 -2.05 -21.20
C ASP A 159 2.79 -1.10 -22.38
N LEU A 160 2.63 0.20 -22.11
CA LEU A 160 2.52 1.22 -23.16
C LEU A 160 3.81 1.38 -23.98
N GLU A 161 4.97 1.02 -23.41
CA GLU A 161 6.26 0.99 -24.13
C GLU A 161 6.40 -0.24 -25.04
N GLU A 162 5.89 -1.38 -24.60
CA GLU A 162 6.12 -2.67 -25.27
C GLU A 162 5.00 -3.05 -26.24
N GLN A 163 3.76 -2.61 -25.96
CA GLN A 163 2.57 -3.05 -26.68
C GLN A 163 1.94 -1.92 -27.49
N LYS A 164 1.31 -2.27 -28.62
CA LYS A 164 0.52 -1.33 -29.43
C LYS A 164 -0.92 -1.23 -28.95
N GLU A 165 -1.42 -2.25 -28.29
CA GLU A 165 -2.77 -2.31 -27.74
C GLU A 165 -2.70 -2.76 -26.28
N VAL A 166 -3.25 -1.94 -25.38
CA VAL A 166 -3.24 -2.18 -23.94
C VAL A 166 -4.68 -2.22 -23.45
N ASN A 167 -5.07 -3.35 -22.85
CA ASN A 167 -6.40 -3.52 -22.27
C ASN A 167 -6.38 -3.29 -20.78
N ARG A 168 -7.34 -2.52 -20.23
CA ARG A 168 -7.46 -2.22 -18.80
C ARG A 168 -8.87 -2.41 -18.27
N PRO A 169 -9.03 -2.92 -17.04
CA PRO A 169 -10.34 -3.11 -16.42
C PRO A 169 -11.15 -1.81 -16.39
N ASN A 170 -12.39 -1.86 -16.85
CA ASN A 170 -13.30 -0.71 -16.88
C ASN A 170 -14.37 -0.77 -15.78
N GLN A 171 -14.66 -1.96 -15.25
CA GLN A 171 -15.69 -2.17 -14.23
C GLN A 171 -15.09 -2.47 -12.84
N LYS A 172 -13.76 -2.52 -12.71
CA LYS A 172 -13.06 -2.60 -11.41
C LYS A 172 -12.73 -1.20 -10.93
N ILE A 173 -13.44 -0.73 -9.91
CA ILE A 173 -13.28 0.60 -9.32
C ILE A 173 -12.36 0.53 -8.10
N GLU A 174 -11.36 1.40 -8.07
CA GLU A 174 -10.38 1.54 -7.01
C GLU A 174 -10.10 3.02 -6.73
N CYS A 175 -9.45 3.33 -5.61
CA CYS A 175 -9.03 4.70 -5.28
C CYS A 175 -7.50 4.75 -5.20
N PRO A 176 -6.79 5.05 -6.30
CA PRO A 176 -5.33 5.09 -6.30
C PRO A 176 -4.80 6.18 -5.35
N LEU A 177 -3.62 5.95 -4.78
CA LEU A 177 -2.92 6.97 -4.02
C LEU A 177 -1.45 7.03 -4.42
N HIS A 178 -0.88 8.24 -4.42
CA HIS A 178 0.54 8.42 -4.65
C HIS A 178 1.37 7.95 -3.44
N ALA A 179 2.50 7.29 -3.68
CA ALA A 179 3.36 6.76 -2.60
C ALA A 179 3.76 7.82 -1.56
N SER A 180 4.01 9.08 -1.97
CA SER A 180 4.32 10.14 -1.00
C SER A 180 3.13 10.54 -0.15
N ASP A 181 1.89 10.41 -0.64
CA ASP A 181 0.70 10.63 0.17
C ASP A 181 0.50 9.51 1.19
N GLY A 182 0.64 8.25 0.78
CA GLY A 182 0.67 7.11 1.71
C GLY A 182 1.75 7.26 2.78
N ALA A 183 2.94 7.73 2.37
CA ALA A 183 4.05 8.01 3.30
C ALA A 183 3.73 9.14 4.29
N ARG A 184 3.07 10.20 3.84
CA ARG A 184 2.57 11.29 4.70
C ARG A 184 1.61 10.77 5.76
N VAL A 185 0.69 9.90 5.37
CA VAL A 185 -0.30 9.28 6.26
C VAL A 185 0.38 8.43 7.32
N ILE A 186 1.25 7.52 6.91
CA ILE A 186 2.01 6.65 7.84
C ILE A 186 2.84 7.51 8.80
N SER A 187 3.53 8.53 8.31
CA SER A 187 4.33 9.43 9.15
C SER A 187 3.46 10.21 10.15
N GLY A 188 2.27 10.67 9.71
CA GLY A 188 1.31 11.35 10.60
C GLY A 188 0.75 10.44 11.69
N ILE A 189 0.53 9.16 11.40
CA ILE A 189 0.14 8.15 12.39
C ILE A 189 1.28 7.93 13.39
N ILE A 190 2.52 7.76 12.91
CA ILE A 190 3.71 7.57 13.76
C ILE A 190 3.92 8.76 14.68
N ASP A 191 3.83 10.00 14.16
CA ASP A 191 3.95 11.23 14.95
C ASP A 191 2.95 11.24 16.11
N GLN A 192 1.70 10.86 15.87
CA GLN A 192 0.65 10.87 16.90
C GLN A 192 0.79 9.73 17.90
N ILE A 193 1.18 8.52 17.47
CA ILE A 193 1.49 7.40 18.39
C ILE A 193 2.67 7.80 19.29
N SER A 194 3.73 8.40 18.73
CA SER A 194 4.88 8.88 19.50
C SER A 194 4.52 10.00 20.48
N ALA A 195 3.47 10.75 20.19
CA ALA A 195 2.88 11.74 21.11
C ALA A 195 1.85 11.14 22.08
N SER A 196 1.87 9.82 22.28
CA SER A 196 1.00 9.07 23.20
C SER A 196 -0.47 8.94 22.78
N ALA A 197 -0.78 9.03 21.48
CA ALA A 197 -2.10 8.66 20.99
C ALA A 197 -2.30 7.14 21.14
N ASN A 198 -3.41 6.75 21.75
CA ASN A 198 -3.71 5.35 22.08
C ASN A 198 -4.65 4.72 21.04
N GLN A 199 -4.40 5.00 19.75
CA GLN A 199 -5.23 4.52 18.64
C GLN A 199 -4.76 3.14 18.18
N VAL A 200 -5.67 2.18 18.13
CA VAL A 200 -5.42 0.81 17.66
C VAL A 200 -6.51 0.33 16.70
N GLY A 201 -6.22 -0.73 15.97
CA GLY A 201 -7.16 -1.45 15.11
C GLY A 201 -6.97 -1.16 13.62
N ILE A 202 -8.03 -1.40 12.84
CA ILE A 202 -8.03 -1.28 11.38
C ILE A 202 -8.43 0.14 10.98
N TYR A 203 -7.71 0.67 9.99
CA TYR A 203 -7.96 1.96 9.37
C TYR A 203 -7.87 1.84 7.84
N HIS A 204 -8.68 2.62 7.15
CA HIS A 204 -8.69 2.71 5.70
C HIS A 204 -8.08 4.03 5.23
N TYR A 205 -7.29 3.97 4.14
CA TYR A 205 -6.85 5.16 3.45
C TYR A 205 -6.65 4.91 1.95
N CYS A 206 -7.13 5.85 1.13
CA CYS A 206 -6.96 5.85 -0.32
C CYS A 206 -7.10 7.28 -0.87
N GLY A 207 -6.81 7.48 -2.15
CA GLY A 207 -7.07 8.75 -2.82
C GLY A 207 -8.55 9.14 -2.78
N SER A 208 -8.85 10.44 -2.90
CA SER A 208 -10.23 10.97 -2.74
C SER A 208 -11.17 10.64 -3.91
N GLU A 209 -10.65 10.20 -5.05
CA GLU A 209 -11.42 9.92 -6.26
C GLU A 209 -11.33 8.44 -6.63
N ALA A 210 -12.50 7.80 -6.72
CA ALA A 210 -12.63 6.44 -7.23
C ALA A 210 -12.55 6.45 -8.76
N VAL A 211 -11.88 5.46 -9.35
CA VAL A 211 -11.60 5.41 -10.78
C VAL A 211 -11.46 3.96 -11.24
N SER A 212 -11.83 3.67 -12.50
CA SER A 212 -11.51 2.38 -13.13
C SER A 212 -10.03 2.30 -13.53
N GLY A 213 -9.52 1.09 -13.73
CA GLY A 213 -8.18 0.92 -14.31
C GLY A 213 -8.04 1.55 -15.70
N TYR A 214 -9.12 1.52 -16.49
CA TYR A 214 -9.18 2.16 -17.80
C TYR A 214 -9.08 3.70 -17.69
N ASP A 215 -9.91 4.34 -16.85
CA ASP A 215 -9.89 5.80 -16.68
C ASP A 215 -8.58 6.30 -16.06
N PHE A 216 -7.98 5.52 -15.14
CA PHE A 216 -6.64 5.81 -14.63
C PHE A 216 -5.62 5.81 -15.77
N SER A 217 -5.68 4.82 -16.66
CA SER A 217 -4.77 4.71 -17.81
C SER A 217 -4.98 5.83 -18.83
N GLU A 218 -6.22 6.29 -19.06
CA GLU A 218 -6.51 7.47 -19.90
C GLU A 218 -5.88 8.75 -19.30
N ALA A 219 -5.94 8.91 -17.98
CA ALA A 219 -5.30 10.04 -17.30
C ALA A 219 -3.76 10.01 -17.43
N VAL A 220 -3.16 8.80 -17.38
CA VAL A 220 -1.71 8.59 -17.62
C VAL A 220 -1.36 8.96 -19.06
N LEU A 221 -2.09 8.46 -20.05
CA LEU A 221 -1.90 8.81 -21.48
C LEU A 221 -2.02 10.32 -21.71
N SER A 222 -3.03 10.95 -21.12
CA SER A 222 -3.20 12.41 -21.20
C SER A 222 -2.00 13.17 -20.64
N SER A 223 -1.37 12.63 -19.58
CA SER A 223 -0.15 13.20 -19.01
C SER A 223 1.07 13.00 -19.90
N LEU A 224 1.20 11.84 -20.57
CA LEU A 224 2.25 11.55 -21.54
C LEU A 224 2.22 12.53 -22.71
N PHE A 225 1.03 12.83 -23.26
CA PHE A 225 0.86 13.79 -24.36
C PHE A 225 1.31 15.20 -23.97
N LYS A 226 1.03 15.65 -22.74
CA LYS A 226 1.48 16.96 -22.24
C LYS A 226 3.00 17.12 -22.27
N PHE A 227 3.74 16.05 -22.00
CA PHE A 227 5.21 16.07 -21.98
C PHE A 227 5.84 15.69 -23.32
N LYS A 228 5.04 15.55 -24.40
CA LYS A 228 5.51 15.17 -25.75
C LYS A 228 6.24 13.79 -25.79
N PHE A 229 5.98 12.93 -24.83
CA PHE A 229 6.39 11.52 -24.89
C PHE A 229 5.45 10.78 -25.85
N ASN A 230 5.58 11.10 -27.13
CA ASN A 230 4.62 10.66 -28.15
C ASN A 230 5.07 9.35 -28.77
N LYS A 231 4.50 8.22 -28.31
CA LYS A 231 4.46 7.00 -29.14
C LYS A 231 3.17 7.04 -29.97
N SER A 232 3.30 7.31 -31.26
CA SER A 232 2.18 7.18 -32.19
C SER A 232 1.76 5.71 -32.32
N GLY A 233 0.46 5.46 -32.28
CA GLY A 233 -0.12 4.15 -32.55
C GLY A 233 -0.39 3.27 -31.33
N ILE A 234 -0.37 3.81 -30.12
CA ILE A 234 -0.87 3.11 -28.93
C ILE A 234 -2.39 3.22 -28.88
N THR A 235 -3.05 2.09 -28.70
CA THR A 235 -4.50 2.01 -28.49
C THR A 235 -4.78 1.48 -27.08
N LEU A 236 -5.43 2.29 -26.25
CA LEU A 236 -5.96 1.84 -24.97
C LEU A 236 -7.41 1.39 -25.15
N ARG A 237 -7.77 0.22 -24.65
CA ARG A 237 -9.11 -0.32 -24.70
C ARG A 237 -9.62 -0.74 -23.34
N PRO A 238 -10.93 -0.60 -23.06
CA PRO A 238 -11.52 -1.23 -21.90
C PRO A 238 -11.45 -2.76 -22.07
N ALA A 239 -11.00 -3.45 -21.01
CA ALA A 239 -11.08 -4.91 -20.97
C ALA A 239 -12.55 -5.33 -20.77
N GLU A 240 -12.91 -6.50 -21.29
CA GLU A 240 -14.19 -7.13 -21.01
C GLU A 240 -14.13 -7.72 -19.59
N ASP A 241 -14.71 -6.99 -18.64
CA ASP A 241 -14.80 -7.45 -17.25
C ASP A 241 -16.04 -8.33 -17.09
N ASN A 242 -15.87 -9.50 -16.47
CA ASN A 242 -16.98 -10.44 -16.21
C ASN A 242 -17.90 -9.97 -15.08
N GLU A 243 -17.44 -9.07 -14.20
CA GLU A 243 -18.17 -8.61 -13.03
C GLU A 243 -17.75 -7.18 -12.65
N ALA A 244 -18.72 -6.34 -12.30
CA ALA A 244 -18.45 -5.02 -11.75
C ALA A 244 -17.95 -5.16 -10.29
N LEU A 245 -16.77 -4.63 -9.99
CA LEU A 245 -16.15 -4.69 -8.69
C LEU A 245 -15.84 -3.29 -8.17
N ASN A 246 -16.03 -3.08 -6.87
CA ASN A 246 -15.73 -1.81 -6.21
C ASN A 246 -14.87 -2.04 -4.96
N PHE A 247 -13.62 -1.63 -5.01
CA PHE A 247 -12.66 -1.70 -3.89
C PHE A 247 -12.39 -0.34 -3.26
N SER A 248 -13.27 0.64 -3.47
CA SER A 248 -13.15 1.93 -2.81
C SER A 248 -13.33 1.81 -1.30
N LEU A 249 -12.61 2.63 -0.54
CA LEU A 249 -12.58 2.63 0.91
C LEU A 249 -13.19 3.91 1.47
N ASP A 250 -13.99 3.78 2.54
CA ASP A 250 -14.38 4.90 3.39
C ASP A 250 -13.20 5.26 4.31
N CYS A 251 -12.82 6.52 4.30
CA CYS A 251 -11.69 7.04 5.09
C CYS A 251 -12.16 7.94 6.26
N GLY A 252 -13.43 7.87 6.64
CA GLY A 252 -14.02 8.68 7.74
C GLY A 252 -13.36 8.37 9.08
N LYS A 253 -13.07 7.11 9.38
CA LYS A 253 -12.46 6.71 10.65
C LYS A 253 -11.05 7.29 10.82
N ILE A 254 -10.17 7.20 9.81
CA ILE A 254 -8.82 7.76 9.91
C ILE A 254 -8.85 9.29 10.01
N HIS A 255 -9.80 9.93 9.33
CA HIS A 255 -10.01 11.37 9.47
C HIS A 255 -10.41 11.77 10.89
N ASN A 256 -11.36 11.06 11.49
CA ASN A 256 -11.86 11.36 12.83
C ASN A 256 -10.82 11.05 13.92
N SER A 257 -10.01 9.99 13.75
CA SER A 257 -9.02 9.55 14.74
C SER A 257 -7.70 10.31 14.66
N PHE A 258 -7.26 10.68 13.46
CA PHE A 258 -5.92 11.25 13.22
C PHE A 258 -5.95 12.62 12.53
N GLY A 259 -7.13 13.15 12.17
CA GLY A 259 -7.24 14.40 11.39
C GLY A 259 -6.72 14.28 9.96
N ILE A 260 -6.49 13.07 9.47
CA ILE A 260 -5.90 12.82 8.15
C ILE A 260 -6.98 12.91 7.07
N ARG A 261 -6.77 13.78 6.08
CA ARG A 261 -7.66 13.96 4.93
C ARG A 261 -7.10 13.30 3.69
N GLN A 262 -8.00 12.79 2.85
CA GLN A 262 -7.68 12.25 1.54
C GLN A 262 -7.17 13.33 0.60
N MET A 263 -6.24 12.95 -0.30
CA MET A 263 -5.69 13.82 -1.33
C MET A 263 -6.13 13.33 -2.73
N PRO A 264 -6.39 14.25 -3.67
CA PRO A 264 -6.65 13.88 -5.05
C PRO A 264 -5.41 13.28 -5.71
N TRP A 265 -5.50 12.04 -6.18
CA TRP A 265 -4.38 11.34 -6.81
C TRP A 265 -3.88 12.01 -8.10
N LYS A 266 -4.75 12.68 -8.84
CA LYS A 266 -4.43 13.39 -10.09
C LYS A 266 -3.37 14.48 -9.92
N GLN A 267 -3.27 15.08 -8.72
CA GLN A 267 -2.30 16.13 -8.44
C GLN A 267 -0.85 15.66 -8.63
N SER A 268 -0.55 14.41 -8.25
CA SER A 268 0.80 13.84 -8.33
C SER A 268 1.06 13.07 -9.63
N LEU A 269 0.01 12.80 -10.43
CA LEU A 269 0.13 11.91 -11.58
C LEU A 269 1.08 12.46 -12.65
N SER A 270 0.86 13.71 -13.06
CA SER A 270 1.65 14.31 -14.16
C SER A 270 3.14 14.40 -13.81
N GLU A 271 3.46 14.72 -12.56
CA GLU A 271 4.85 14.75 -12.09
C GLU A 271 5.46 13.34 -12.04
N SER A 272 4.69 12.35 -11.58
CA SER A 272 5.14 10.95 -11.56
C SER A 272 5.44 10.42 -12.95
N VAL A 273 4.58 10.70 -13.94
CA VAL A 273 4.81 10.34 -15.34
C VAL A 273 6.07 11.03 -15.88
N LYS A 274 6.28 12.32 -15.62
CA LYS A 274 7.48 13.04 -16.02
C LYS A 274 8.74 12.42 -15.41
N ASN A 275 8.73 12.16 -14.10
CA ASN A 275 9.90 11.64 -13.38
C ASN A 275 10.26 10.22 -13.85
N TYR A 276 9.29 9.37 -14.20
CA TYR A 276 9.55 8.04 -14.76
C TYR A 276 10.45 8.08 -16.00
N TYR A 277 10.25 9.07 -16.89
CA TYR A 277 11.06 9.23 -18.10
C TYR A 277 12.33 10.08 -17.90
N SER A 278 12.42 10.84 -16.83
CA SER A 278 13.60 11.69 -16.56
C SER A 278 14.72 10.92 -15.85
N GLU A 279 14.39 9.81 -15.19
CA GLU A 279 15.33 8.96 -14.44
C GLU A 279 15.86 7.77 -15.28
N ARG A 280 15.41 7.62 -16.53
CA ARG A 280 15.84 6.62 -17.53
C ARG A 280 16.69 7.27 -18.61
#